data_d236e711981769b57d3a7c962787c43a
#
_entry.id   d236e711981769b57d3a7c962787c43a
#
_cell.length_a   1.000
_cell.length_b   1.000
_cell.length_c   1.000
_cell.angle_alpha   90.00
_cell.angle_beta   90.00
_cell.angle_gamma   90.00
#
_symmetry.space_group_name_H-M   'P 1'
#
loop_
_entity.id
_entity.type
_entity.pdbx_description
1 polymer ?
#
loop_
_entity_poly.entity_id
_entity_poly.type
_entity_poly.pdbx_seq_one_letter_code
_entity_poly.pdbx_strand_id
1 'polypeptide(L)'
;MRELEEAIHQMGYGIGQDIVQAGRFLNHRIDTRLLTQMGAEIARYFQDDVPELVMTVEASGIALAVAAAQALNKLPVLFIKKTPASNQRDEQFTATVHSYTHGTEYEMRCAREYLPEGTRVLIVDDFLADGEAVRGMMSLIQQAGAIAVGVAVAIEKGFQQGGKALRAQGVKLLSLSVVREIRDGKIILNDNR
;
A
#
# COMPACT_ATOMS: atom_id res chain seq x y z
N MET A 1 7.65 12.81 2.44
CA MET A 1 7.18 13.33 3.76
C MET A 1 8.35 13.36 4.71
N ARG A 2 8.66 14.53 5.27
CA ARG A 2 9.92 14.75 6.01
C ARG A 2 10.10 13.82 7.22
N GLU A 3 9.08 13.64 8.04
CA GLU A 3 9.17 12.83 9.26
C GLU A 3 9.43 11.35 8.93
N LEU A 4 8.85 10.85 7.84
CA LEU A 4 9.12 9.50 7.36
C LEU A 4 10.55 9.37 6.82
N GLU A 5 11.05 10.36 6.10
CA GLU A 5 12.41 10.39 5.57
C GLU A 5 13.45 10.41 6.71
N GLU A 6 13.19 11.21 7.76
CA GLU A 6 14.00 11.22 8.98
C GLU A 6 14.01 9.84 9.67
N ALA A 7 12.84 9.17 9.77
CA ALA A 7 12.75 7.82 10.34
C ALA A 7 13.51 6.78 9.49
N ILE A 8 13.42 6.87 8.16
CA ILE A 8 14.17 6.02 7.24
C ILE A 8 15.68 6.21 7.44
N HIS A 9 16.16 7.45 7.52
CA HIS A 9 17.60 7.74 7.71
C HIS A 9 18.13 7.28 9.07
N GLN A 10 17.33 7.40 10.14
CA GLN A 10 17.77 7.07 11.49
C GLN A 10 17.65 5.58 11.83
N MET A 11 16.62 4.91 11.32
CA MET A 11 16.24 3.56 11.75
C MET A 11 16.14 2.54 10.61
N GLY A 12 16.06 3.01 9.36
CA GLY A 12 16.02 2.16 8.19
C GLY A 12 17.42 1.71 7.76
N TYR A 13 17.50 0.57 7.09
CA TYR A 13 18.71 0.13 6.43
C TYR A 13 18.40 -0.75 5.23
N GLY A 14 19.34 -0.82 4.30
CA GLY A 14 19.24 -1.66 3.11
C GLY A 14 19.94 -3.01 3.28
N ILE A 15 19.41 -4.06 2.67
CA ILE A 15 20.09 -5.36 2.55
C ILE A 15 20.19 -5.66 1.06
N GLY A 16 21.42 -5.95 0.60
CA GLY A 16 21.67 -6.09 -0.83
C GLY A 16 21.33 -4.81 -1.60
N GLN A 17 20.72 -4.97 -2.75
CA GLN A 17 20.30 -3.85 -3.60
C GLN A 17 18.78 -3.63 -3.60
N ASP A 18 18.00 -4.54 -3.01
CA ASP A 18 16.54 -4.64 -3.23
C ASP A 18 15.71 -4.54 -1.95
N ILE A 19 16.28 -4.85 -0.77
CA ILE A 19 15.51 -4.95 0.46
C ILE A 19 15.66 -3.68 1.29
N VAL A 20 14.55 -2.97 1.49
CA VAL A 20 14.45 -1.82 2.40
C VAL A 20 13.85 -2.32 3.71
N GLN A 21 14.62 -2.23 4.79
CA GLN A 21 14.19 -2.62 6.13
C GLN A 21 13.63 -1.41 6.89
N ALA A 22 12.34 -1.45 7.16
CA ALA A 22 11.58 -0.45 7.92
C ALA A 22 10.92 -1.03 9.18
N GLY A 23 11.31 -2.24 9.58
CA GLY A 23 10.68 -2.98 10.68
C GLY A 23 10.71 -2.28 12.03
N ARG A 24 11.63 -1.32 12.23
CA ARG A 24 11.78 -0.61 13.50
C ARG A 24 10.76 0.51 13.72
N PHE A 25 10.01 0.91 12.68
CA PHE A 25 9.06 2.04 12.78
C PHE A 25 7.78 1.85 11.96
N LEU A 26 7.76 0.97 10.95
CA LEU A 26 6.65 0.88 10.00
C LEU A 26 5.84 -0.43 10.11
N ASN A 27 6.48 -1.60 9.98
CA ASN A 27 5.76 -2.85 9.70
C ASN A 27 6.13 -4.06 10.59
N HIS A 28 6.89 -3.84 11.67
CA HIS A 28 7.12 -4.83 12.72
C HIS A 28 6.89 -4.19 14.11
N ARG A 29 7.73 -3.22 14.49
CA ARG A 29 7.44 -2.29 15.59
C ARG A 29 6.92 -1.00 14.98
N ILE A 30 5.67 -0.68 15.24
CA ILE A 30 5.00 0.48 14.64
C ILE A 30 5.21 1.71 15.51
N ASP A 31 5.75 2.80 14.93
CA ASP A 31 5.71 4.12 15.53
C ASP A 31 4.34 4.75 15.27
N THR A 32 3.48 4.74 16.28
CA THR A 32 2.09 5.19 16.14
C THR A 32 1.97 6.69 15.89
N ARG A 33 2.94 7.51 16.36
CA ARG A 33 2.98 8.94 16.07
C ARG A 33 3.25 9.18 14.59
N LEU A 34 4.29 8.55 14.06
CA LEU A 34 4.62 8.61 12.64
C LEU A 34 3.47 8.07 11.77
N LEU A 35 2.86 6.96 12.19
CA LEU A 35 1.72 6.35 11.52
C LEU A 35 0.54 7.33 11.40
N THR A 36 0.21 8.05 12.50
CA THR A 36 -0.85 9.06 12.49
C THR A 36 -0.54 10.21 11.54
N GLN A 37 0.71 10.67 11.49
CA GLN A 37 1.14 11.72 10.57
C GLN A 37 1.04 11.27 9.10
N MET A 38 1.46 10.05 8.80
CA MET A 38 1.32 9.46 7.46
C MET A 38 -0.16 9.34 7.03
N GLY A 39 -1.03 8.88 7.94
CA GLY A 39 -2.47 8.82 7.70
C GLY A 39 -3.09 10.19 7.40
N ALA A 40 -2.70 11.21 8.14
CA ALA A 40 -3.16 12.58 7.92
C ALA A 40 -2.69 13.14 6.56
N GLU A 41 -1.46 12.86 6.15
CA GLU A 41 -0.93 13.29 4.84
C GLU A 41 -1.66 12.60 3.68
N ILE A 42 -1.95 11.30 3.81
CA ILE A 42 -2.75 10.55 2.84
C ILE A 42 -4.16 11.15 2.74
N ALA A 43 -4.80 11.42 3.88
CA ALA A 43 -6.13 12.01 3.91
C ALA A 43 -6.16 13.38 3.24
N ARG A 44 -5.18 14.24 3.53
CA ARG A 44 -5.05 15.56 2.92
C ARG A 44 -4.92 15.50 1.39
N TYR A 45 -4.20 14.50 0.88
CA TYR A 45 -3.97 14.34 -0.57
C TYR A 45 -5.21 13.82 -1.31
N PHE A 46 -6.01 12.95 -0.67
CA PHE A 46 -7.15 12.29 -1.29
C PHE A 46 -8.51 12.80 -0.83
N GLN A 47 -8.59 13.87 -0.03
CA GLN A 47 -9.86 14.39 0.49
C GLN A 47 -10.88 14.74 -0.61
N ASP A 48 -10.40 15.28 -1.73
CA ASP A 48 -11.25 15.70 -2.84
C ASP A 48 -11.67 14.54 -3.76
N ASP A 49 -11.04 13.37 -3.61
CA ASP A 49 -11.39 12.16 -4.36
C ASP A 49 -12.56 11.39 -3.72
N VAL A 50 -13.03 11.83 -2.57
CA VAL A 50 -14.19 11.28 -1.84
C VAL A 50 -14.17 9.75 -1.79
N PRO A 51 -13.12 9.12 -1.21
CA PRO A 51 -13.12 7.67 -1.01
C PRO A 51 -14.20 7.26 0.00
N GLU A 52 -14.78 6.07 -0.18
CA GLU A 52 -15.77 5.47 0.71
C GLU A 52 -15.22 4.25 1.46
N LEU A 53 -14.14 3.69 0.96
CA LEU A 53 -13.49 2.50 1.49
C LEU A 53 -11.98 2.63 1.31
N VAL A 54 -11.22 2.24 2.33
CA VAL A 54 -9.77 2.06 2.21
C VAL A 54 -9.49 0.57 2.06
N MET A 55 -8.74 0.19 1.00
CA MET A 55 -8.35 -1.20 0.74
C MET A 55 -6.84 -1.36 0.92
N THR A 56 -6.45 -2.47 1.52
CA THR A 56 -5.05 -2.89 1.66
C THR A 56 -4.92 -4.41 1.52
N VAL A 57 -3.70 -4.93 1.67
CA VAL A 57 -3.45 -6.38 1.73
C VAL A 57 -2.76 -6.76 3.04
N GLU A 58 -3.14 -7.92 3.60
CA GLU A 58 -2.49 -8.44 4.82
C GLU A 58 -1.00 -8.69 4.60
N ALA A 59 -0.15 -8.43 5.60
CA ALA A 59 -0.50 -7.91 6.93
C ALA A 59 0.03 -6.47 7.12
N SER A 60 1.14 -6.09 6.52
CA SER A 60 1.93 -4.88 6.85
C SER A 60 1.22 -3.56 6.49
N GLY A 61 0.42 -3.53 5.43
CA GLY A 61 -0.36 -2.36 5.02
C GLY A 61 -1.51 -2.01 5.97
N ILE A 62 -1.99 -2.96 6.79
CA ILE A 62 -3.21 -2.77 7.62
C ILE A 62 -3.09 -1.57 8.55
N ALA A 63 -1.97 -1.42 9.24
CA ALA A 63 -1.81 -0.33 10.19
C ALA A 63 -1.92 1.05 9.51
N LEU A 64 -1.24 1.23 8.37
CA LEU A 64 -1.29 2.48 7.61
C LEU A 64 -2.68 2.73 7.03
N ALA A 65 -3.35 1.69 6.51
CA ALA A 65 -4.71 1.78 6.00
C ALA A 65 -5.69 2.25 7.09
N VAL A 66 -5.57 1.71 8.32
CA VAL A 66 -6.40 2.15 9.46
C VAL A 66 -6.11 3.61 9.81
N ALA A 67 -4.86 4.04 9.85
CA ALA A 67 -4.52 5.43 10.14
C ALA A 67 -5.06 6.40 9.06
N ALA A 68 -4.93 6.03 7.77
CA ALA A 68 -5.49 6.81 6.67
C ALA A 68 -7.03 6.88 6.74
N ALA A 69 -7.69 5.74 6.98
CA ALA A 69 -9.15 5.67 7.10
C ALA A 69 -9.69 6.49 8.27
N GLN A 70 -9.00 6.49 9.44
CA GLN A 70 -9.36 7.34 10.56
C GLN A 70 -9.29 8.83 10.21
N ALA A 71 -8.25 9.23 9.48
CA ALA A 71 -8.08 10.62 9.04
C ALA A 71 -9.07 11.01 7.91
N LEU A 72 -9.55 10.05 7.11
CA LEU A 72 -10.57 10.18 6.08
C LEU A 72 -12.00 9.99 6.65
N ASN A 73 -12.34 10.69 7.72
CA ASN A 73 -13.66 10.65 8.34
C ASN A 73 -14.10 9.26 8.82
N LYS A 74 -13.15 8.44 9.28
CA LYS A 74 -13.38 7.09 9.84
C LYS A 74 -14.02 6.11 8.85
N LEU A 75 -13.47 6.06 7.64
CA LEU A 75 -13.90 5.11 6.62
C LEU A 75 -13.68 3.65 7.07
N PRO A 76 -14.45 2.70 6.55
CA PRO A 76 -14.16 1.29 6.72
C PRO A 76 -12.84 0.91 6.04
N VAL A 77 -12.17 -0.11 6.58
CA VAL A 77 -10.95 -0.69 5.99
C VAL A 77 -11.22 -2.14 5.60
N LEU A 78 -11.01 -2.45 4.35
CA LEU A 78 -11.05 -3.81 3.81
C LEU A 78 -9.62 -4.30 3.57
N PHE A 79 -9.18 -5.32 4.31
CA PHE A 79 -7.91 -5.95 4.00
C PHE A 79 -8.09 -7.28 3.28
N ILE A 80 -7.42 -7.40 2.16
CA ILE A 80 -7.44 -8.56 1.29
C ILE A 80 -6.60 -9.66 1.90
N LYS A 81 -7.14 -10.89 1.89
CA LYS A 81 -6.47 -12.07 2.44
C LYS A 81 -5.66 -12.80 1.37
N LYS A 82 -4.49 -13.29 1.77
CA LYS A 82 -3.61 -14.14 0.95
C LYS A 82 -3.84 -15.62 1.17
N THR A 83 -4.51 -15.98 2.26
CA THR A 83 -4.73 -17.37 2.65
C THR A 83 -6.21 -17.73 2.52
N PRO A 84 -6.56 -18.94 2.00
CA PRO A 84 -7.93 -19.40 2.01
C PRO A 84 -8.46 -19.46 3.45
N ALA A 85 -9.58 -18.80 3.73
CA ALA A 85 -10.28 -19.04 4.99
C ALA A 85 -11.05 -20.35 4.86
N SER A 86 -10.81 -21.28 5.76
CA SER A 86 -11.41 -22.64 5.78
C SER A 86 -12.95 -22.66 5.88
N ASN A 87 -13.57 -21.52 6.20
CA ASN A 87 -15.01 -21.38 6.49
C ASN A 87 -15.76 -20.44 5.54
N GLN A 88 -15.16 -19.98 4.44
CA GLN A 88 -15.87 -19.06 3.53
C GLN A 88 -16.74 -19.86 2.56
N ARG A 89 -18.06 -19.78 2.79
CA ARG A 89 -19.13 -20.28 1.89
C ARG A 89 -19.53 -19.25 0.84
N ASP A 90 -19.01 -18.02 0.93
CA ASP A 90 -19.46 -16.89 0.14
C ASP A 90 -18.72 -16.82 -1.20
N GLU A 91 -19.42 -16.33 -2.22
CA GLU A 91 -18.79 -15.98 -3.49
C GLU A 91 -17.69 -14.94 -3.30
N GLN A 92 -16.55 -15.16 -3.95
CA GLN A 92 -15.36 -14.32 -3.79
C GLN A 92 -14.90 -13.74 -5.13
N PHE A 93 -14.36 -12.54 -5.07
CA PHE A 93 -13.44 -12.05 -6.08
C PHE A 93 -12.06 -12.60 -5.78
N THR A 94 -11.32 -13.03 -6.80
CA THR A 94 -9.96 -13.55 -6.64
C THR A 94 -9.01 -12.94 -7.66
N ALA A 95 -7.74 -12.77 -7.27
CA ALA A 95 -6.68 -12.32 -8.15
C ALA A 95 -5.37 -13.05 -7.82
N THR A 96 -4.75 -13.67 -8.82
CA THR A 96 -3.42 -14.29 -8.69
C THR A 96 -2.35 -13.20 -8.76
N VAL A 97 -1.42 -13.22 -7.81
CA VAL A 97 -0.33 -12.25 -7.70
C VAL A 97 1.00 -12.99 -7.64
N HIS A 98 1.95 -12.55 -8.46
CA HIS A 98 3.31 -13.08 -8.47
C HIS A 98 4.21 -12.24 -7.57
N SER A 99 4.74 -12.84 -6.51
CA SER A 99 5.73 -12.18 -5.66
C SER A 99 7.13 -12.35 -6.22
N TYR A 100 7.65 -11.36 -6.92
CA TYR A 100 9.03 -11.40 -7.42
C TYR A 100 10.07 -11.50 -6.28
N THR A 101 9.81 -10.89 -5.14
CA THR A 101 10.71 -10.90 -3.98
C THR A 101 10.88 -12.30 -3.38
N HIS A 102 9.87 -13.16 -3.49
CA HIS A 102 9.88 -14.51 -2.92
C HIS A 102 9.79 -15.62 -3.98
N GLY A 103 9.64 -15.27 -5.27
CA GLY A 103 9.46 -16.24 -6.35
C GLY A 103 8.21 -17.13 -6.19
N THR A 104 7.22 -16.67 -5.46
CA THR A 104 5.99 -17.42 -5.14
C THR A 104 4.75 -16.73 -5.69
N GLU A 105 3.79 -17.54 -6.11
CA GLU A 105 2.45 -17.06 -6.42
C GLU A 105 1.57 -17.17 -5.17
N TYR A 106 0.69 -16.20 -5.00
CA TYR A 106 -0.37 -16.28 -4.02
C TYR A 106 -1.67 -15.71 -4.60
N GLU A 107 -2.78 -16.16 -4.05
CA GLU A 107 -4.10 -15.69 -4.46
C GLU A 107 -4.63 -14.69 -3.44
N MET A 108 -4.99 -13.52 -3.93
CA MET A 108 -5.75 -12.52 -3.19
C MET A 108 -7.23 -12.87 -3.24
N ARG A 109 -7.94 -12.74 -2.10
CA ARG A 109 -9.34 -13.08 -1.97
C ARG A 109 -10.12 -12.00 -1.23
N CYS A 110 -11.31 -11.71 -1.74
CA CYS A 110 -12.26 -10.76 -1.16
C CYS A 110 -13.68 -11.31 -1.28
N ALA A 111 -14.42 -11.40 -0.17
CA ALA A 111 -15.84 -11.73 -0.25
C ALA A 111 -16.60 -10.60 -0.97
N ARG A 112 -17.51 -10.97 -1.86
CA ARG A 112 -18.25 -10.01 -2.69
C ARG A 112 -19.08 -9.02 -1.87
N GLU A 113 -19.63 -9.47 -0.75
CA GLU A 113 -20.44 -8.63 0.14
C GLU A 113 -19.67 -7.44 0.73
N TYR A 114 -18.31 -7.51 0.82
CA TYR A 114 -17.47 -6.44 1.38
C TYR A 114 -17.03 -5.40 0.35
N LEU A 115 -17.28 -5.65 -0.94
CA LEU A 115 -16.90 -4.73 -2.01
C LEU A 115 -18.05 -4.57 -3.01
N PRO A 116 -19.09 -3.78 -2.66
CA PRO A 116 -20.21 -3.50 -3.53
C PRO A 116 -19.80 -2.73 -4.81
N GLU A 117 -20.58 -2.93 -5.87
CA GLU A 117 -20.45 -2.17 -7.12
C GLU A 117 -20.56 -0.66 -6.87
N GLY A 118 -19.76 0.12 -7.60
CA GLY A 118 -19.74 1.58 -7.51
C GLY A 118 -18.97 2.14 -6.32
N THR A 119 -18.54 1.31 -5.34
CA THR A 119 -17.77 1.77 -4.17
C THR A 119 -16.49 2.47 -4.60
N ARG A 120 -16.22 3.65 -4.04
CA ARG A 120 -15.01 4.44 -4.31
C ARG A 120 -13.88 4.02 -3.35
N VAL A 121 -12.87 3.35 -3.89
CA VAL A 121 -11.82 2.66 -3.12
C VAL A 121 -10.48 3.40 -3.22
N LEU A 122 -9.90 3.75 -2.07
CA LEU A 122 -8.50 4.17 -1.96
C LEU A 122 -7.65 2.96 -1.56
N ILE A 123 -6.67 2.60 -2.38
CA ILE A 123 -5.68 1.57 -2.04
C ILE A 123 -4.59 2.20 -1.18
N VAL A 124 -4.25 1.57 -0.05
CA VAL A 124 -3.18 2.01 0.85
C VAL A 124 -2.28 0.82 1.20
N ASP A 125 -0.96 0.97 1.05
CA ASP A 125 0.01 -0.09 1.40
C ASP A 125 1.29 0.49 2.03
N ASP A 126 2.08 -0.35 2.69
CA ASP A 126 3.35 0.08 3.29
C ASP A 126 4.47 0.25 2.25
N PHE A 127 4.58 -0.64 1.28
CA PHE A 127 5.59 -0.59 0.24
C PHE A 127 5.01 -0.70 -1.18
N LEU A 128 5.61 0.04 -2.10
CA LEU A 128 5.43 -0.16 -3.54
C LEU A 128 6.76 -0.61 -4.15
N ALA A 129 6.79 -1.86 -4.59
CA ALA A 129 7.91 -2.49 -5.28
C ALA A 129 7.61 -2.57 -6.79
N ASP A 130 7.43 -3.76 -7.34
CA ASP A 130 7.03 -3.96 -8.74
C ASP A 130 5.54 -3.69 -8.99
N GLY A 131 4.75 -3.45 -7.92
CA GLY A 131 3.35 -3.06 -8.01
C GLY A 131 2.37 -4.23 -8.12
N GLU A 132 2.82 -5.47 -7.95
CA GLU A 132 1.97 -6.66 -8.09
C GLU A 132 0.80 -6.67 -7.10
N ALA A 133 1.04 -6.32 -5.83
CA ALA A 133 -0.02 -6.25 -4.83
C ALA A 133 -1.08 -5.20 -5.20
N VAL A 134 -0.65 -4.04 -5.67
CA VAL A 134 -1.56 -2.98 -6.13
C VAL A 134 -2.35 -3.44 -7.35
N ARG A 135 -1.72 -4.07 -8.34
CA ARG A 135 -2.41 -4.63 -9.52
C ARG A 135 -3.44 -5.70 -9.13
N GLY A 136 -3.09 -6.58 -8.18
CA GLY A 136 -4.03 -7.55 -7.63
C GLY A 136 -5.27 -6.89 -7.02
N MET A 137 -5.08 -5.89 -6.16
CA MET A 137 -6.19 -5.13 -5.57
C MET A 137 -7.02 -4.39 -6.62
N MET A 138 -6.38 -3.77 -7.61
CA MET A 138 -7.09 -3.12 -8.73
C MET A 138 -7.92 -4.13 -9.55
N SER A 139 -7.43 -5.36 -9.76
CA SER A 139 -8.18 -6.42 -10.40
C SER A 139 -9.44 -6.80 -9.61
N LEU A 140 -9.35 -6.92 -8.28
CA LEU A 140 -10.52 -7.18 -7.42
C LEU A 140 -11.54 -6.04 -7.49
N ILE A 141 -11.07 -4.78 -7.45
CA ILE A 141 -11.93 -3.59 -7.60
C ILE A 141 -12.65 -3.62 -8.95
N GLN A 142 -11.94 -3.93 -10.03
CA GLN A 142 -12.54 -4.05 -11.37
C GLN A 142 -13.58 -5.16 -11.44
N GLN A 143 -13.29 -6.35 -10.89
CA GLN A 143 -14.24 -7.47 -10.85
C GLN A 143 -15.53 -7.12 -10.08
N ALA A 144 -15.41 -6.29 -9.05
CA ALA A 144 -16.53 -5.83 -8.25
C ALA A 144 -17.36 -4.72 -8.95
N GLY A 145 -16.89 -4.14 -10.05
CA GLY A 145 -17.47 -2.93 -10.61
C GLY A 145 -17.30 -1.68 -9.73
N ALA A 146 -16.33 -1.74 -8.78
CA ALA A 146 -15.98 -0.63 -7.91
C ALA A 146 -14.99 0.33 -8.60
N ILE A 147 -14.68 1.46 -8.00
CA ILE A 147 -13.88 2.54 -8.59
C ILE A 147 -12.62 2.76 -7.76
N ALA A 148 -11.45 2.51 -8.33
CA ALA A 148 -10.17 2.88 -7.70
C ALA A 148 -9.97 4.40 -7.84
N VAL A 149 -10.00 5.14 -6.73
CA VAL A 149 -9.80 6.60 -6.73
C VAL A 149 -8.32 6.97 -6.68
N GLY A 150 -7.47 6.07 -6.23
CA GLY A 150 -6.03 6.25 -6.21
C GLY A 150 -5.31 5.23 -5.35
N VAL A 151 -4.00 5.41 -5.24
CA VAL A 151 -3.08 4.57 -4.48
C VAL A 151 -2.21 5.44 -3.59
N ALA A 152 -2.06 5.09 -2.32
CA ALA A 152 -1.11 5.69 -1.40
C ALA A 152 -0.18 4.63 -0.82
N VAL A 153 1.12 4.92 -0.76
CA VAL A 153 2.11 4.04 -0.14
C VAL A 153 3.05 4.82 0.77
N ALA A 154 3.51 4.18 1.85
CA ALA A 154 4.50 4.82 2.70
C ALA A 154 5.84 4.95 1.94
N ILE A 155 6.36 3.85 1.43
CA ILE A 155 7.68 3.81 0.79
C ILE A 155 7.58 3.20 -0.60
N GLU A 156 7.93 3.99 -1.62
CA GLU A 156 8.11 3.51 -2.99
C GLU A 156 9.59 3.14 -3.21
N LYS A 157 9.83 1.95 -3.75
CA LYS A 157 11.14 1.57 -4.27
C LYS A 157 11.30 2.11 -5.69
N GLY A 158 11.72 3.37 -5.83
CA GLY A 158 11.80 4.07 -7.11
C GLY A 158 12.76 3.44 -8.12
N PHE A 159 13.65 2.55 -7.68
CA PHE A 159 14.52 1.74 -8.54
C PHE A 159 13.81 0.51 -9.14
N GLN A 160 12.58 0.21 -8.72
CA GLN A 160 11.71 -0.82 -9.30
C GLN A 160 10.62 -0.20 -10.19
N GLN A 161 9.88 -1.02 -10.92
CA GLN A 161 9.02 -0.53 -12.00
C GLN A 161 7.59 -0.15 -11.57
N GLY A 162 7.15 -0.54 -10.37
CA GLY A 162 5.74 -0.42 -9.95
C GLY A 162 5.22 1.02 -10.02
N GLY A 163 5.92 1.96 -9.40
CA GLY A 163 5.49 3.35 -9.37
C GLY A 163 5.46 3.99 -10.77
N LYS A 164 6.47 3.72 -11.60
CA LYS A 164 6.52 4.20 -12.98
C LYS A 164 5.37 3.64 -13.83
N ALA A 165 5.10 2.34 -13.70
CA ALA A 165 4.03 1.67 -14.45
C ALA A 165 2.64 2.19 -14.04
N LEU A 166 2.37 2.36 -12.74
CA LEU A 166 1.10 2.89 -12.26
C LEU A 166 0.86 4.33 -12.75
N ARG A 167 1.87 5.21 -12.66
CA ARG A 167 1.77 6.58 -13.18
C ARG A 167 1.55 6.63 -14.70
N ALA A 168 2.21 5.75 -15.46
CA ALA A 168 2.02 5.65 -16.91
C ALA A 168 0.60 5.20 -17.29
N GLN A 169 -0.08 4.46 -16.42
CA GLN A 169 -1.49 4.05 -16.56
C GLN A 169 -2.47 5.14 -16.10
N GLY A 170 -2.00 6.30 -15.67
CA GLY A 170 -2.84 7.39 -15.18
C GLY A 170 -3.35 7.21 -13.75
N VAL A 171 -2.80 6.27 -12.99
CA VAL A 171 -3.19 6.07 -11.59
C VAL A 171 -2.71 7.25 -10.74
N LYS A 172 -3.62 7.85 -9.97
CA LYS A 172 -3.28 8.86 -8.97
C LYS A 172 -2.52 8.19 -7.84
N LEU A 173 -1.19 8.35 -7.80
CA LEU A 173 -0.29 7.70 -6.87
C LEU A 173 0.40 8.70 -5.95
N LEU A 174 0.21 8.54 -4.64
CA LEU A 174 0.97 9.21 -3.58
C LEU A 174 1.99 8.25 -2.99
N SER A 175 3.26 8.59 -3.06
CA SER A 175 4.34 7.92 -2.32
C SER A 175 4.89 8.90 -1.28
N LEU A 176 4.73 8.57 0.02
CA LEU A 176 5.14 9.47 1.12
C LEU A 176 6.66 9.63 1.16
N SER A 177 7.40 8.60 0.73
CA SER A 177 8.84 8.66 0.49
C SER A 177 9.21 7.75 -0.69
N VAL A 178 10.25 8.14 -1.46
CA VAL A 178 10.74 7.37 -2.61
C VAL A 178 12.20 7.03 -2.40
N VAL A 179 12.53 5.76 -2.35
CA VAL A 179 13.91 5.26 -2.30
C VAL A 179 14.46 5.23 -3.71
N ARG A 180 15.53 6.00 -3.95
CA ARG A 180 16.22 6.03 -5.24
C ARG A 180 17.10 4.80 -5.46
N GLU A 181 17.85 4.43 -4.44
CA GLU A 181 18.78 3.30 -4.47
C GLU A 181 19.18 2.86 -3.06
N ILE A 182 19.77 1.67 -2.97
CA ILE A 182 20.48 1.19 -1.78
C ILE A 182 21.97 1.12 -2.13
N ARG A 183 22.81 1.77 -1.31
CA ARG A 183 24.26 1.78 -1.52
C ARG A 183 24.95 1.52 -0.17
N ASP A 184 25.76 0.46 -0.10
CA ASP A 184 26.52 0.08 1.11
C ASP A 184 25.63 0.01 2.38
N GLY A 185 24.44 -0.59 2.26
CA GLY A 185 23.48 -0.69 3.36
C GLY A 185 22.72 0.60 3.68
N LYS A 186 23.06 1.72 3.04
CA LYS A 186 22.38 3.00 3.21
C LYS A 186 21.25 3.16 2.21
N ILE A 187 20.12 3.65 2.70
CA ILE A 187 18.96 4.01 1.87
C ILE A 187 19.14 5.44 1.37
N ILE A 188 19.17 5.61 0.07
CA ILE A 188 19.26 6.91 -0.59
C ILE A 188 17.87 7.27 -1.11
N LEU A 189 17.33 8.37 -0.62
CA LEU A 189 16.02 8.87 -1.03
C LEU A 189 16.12 9.78 -2.24
N ASN A 190 15.01 9.95 -2.97
CA ASN A 190 14.89 11.01 -3.95
C ASN A 190 14.90 12.37 -3.23
N ASP A 191 15.59 13.35 -3.81
CA ASP A 191 15.49 14.74 -3.36
C ASP A 191 14.09 15.26 -3.68
N ASN A 192 13.20 15.22 -2.70
CA ASN A 192 11.93 15.93 -2.76
C ASN A 192 12.21 17.44 -2.53
N ARG A 193 12.58 18.13 -3.61
CA ARG A 193 12.58 19.60 -3.65
C ARG A 193 11.31 20.13 -4.30
#